data_65fdd76693fe09c781106b89ed89301e
#
_entry.id   65fdd76693fe09c781106b89ed89301e
#
_cell.length_a   1.000
_cell.length_b   1.000
_cell.length_c   1.000
_cell.angle_alpha   90.00
_cell.angle_beta   90.00
_cell.angle_gamma   90.00
#
_symmetry.space_group_name_H-M   'P 1'
#
loop_
_entity.id
_entity.type
_entity.pdbx_description
1 polymer ?
#
loop_
_entity_poly.entity_id
_entity_poly.type
_entity_poly.pdbx_seq_one_letter_code
_entity_poly.pdbx_strand_id
1 'polypeptide(L)'
;HYGALQGLDKQATTERHGPEQTHLWRRSFDVPPPPVDASSPEHPVNDPRYRSLPSDVLPAAECLRDVVARVLPYWYDEIAPQLLAGLNVLVTAHGNSLRALLKHLEGISDEEIAEVNIPTGAPRRYRFEEGSGAALRVADAGYLGDQDAIAAAMAAVAAQAGTH
;
A
#
# COMPACT_ATOMS: atom_id res chain seq x y z
N HIS A 1 -0.84 4.21 8.02
CA HIS A 1 -1.92 4.94 8.72
C HIS A 1 -2.27 6.22 7.98
N TYR A 2 -3.57 6.51 7.82
CA TYR A 2 -4.02 7.69 7.06
C TYR A 2 -3.98 9.03 7.85
N GLY A 3 -3.31 9.05 8.99
CA GLY A 3 -3.22 10.25 9.82
C GLY A 3 -4.59 10.81 10.20
N ALA A 4 -4.71 12.13 10.18
CA ALA A 4 -5.97 12.83 10.47
C ALA A 4 -7.10 12.57 9.45
N LEU A 5 -6.80 11.87 8.35
CA LEU A 5 -7.81 11.44 7.37
C LEU A 5 -8.43 10.08 7.70
N GLN A 6 -7.94 9.41 8.74
CA GLN A 6 -8.47 8.11 9.16
C GLN A 6 -9.94 8.24 9.56
N GLY A 7 -10.78 7.32 9.05
CA GLY A 7 -12.22 7.32 9.32
C GLY A 7 -13.04 8.39 8.60
N LEU A 8 -12.42 9.37 7.92
CA LEU A 8 -13.13 10.41 7.20
C LEU A 8 -13.64 9.95 5.85
N ASP A 9 -14.80 10.46 5.46
CA ASP A 9 -15.33 10.30 4.11
C ASP A 9 -14.42 11.00 3.09
N LYS A 10 -14.21 10.35 1.94
CA LYS A 10 -13.30 10.84 0.90
C LYS A 10 -13.82 12.13 0.27
N GLN A 11 -15.12 12.22 -0.01
CA GLN A 11 -15.73 13.38 -0.64
C GLN A 11 -15.66 14.57 0.31
N ALA A 12 -16.07 14.41 1.56
CA ALA A 12 -16.00 15.45 2.58
C ALA A 12 -14.57 15.96 2.81
N THR A 13 -13.57 15.05 2.72
CA THR A 13 -12.15 15.43 2.79
C THR A 13 -11.75 16.30 1.60
N THR A 14 -12.20 15.92 0.39
CA THR A 14 -11.91 16.67 -0.84
C THR A 14 -12.57 18.05 -0.84
N GLU A 15 -13.82 18.14 -0.38
CA GLU A 15 -14.54 19.41 -0.24
C GLU A 15 -13.83 20.36 0.74
N ARG A 16 -13.27 19.82 1.83
CA ARG A 16 -12.60 20.59 2.87
C ARG A 16 -11.20 21.06 2.50
N HIS A 17 -10.42 20.22 1.82
CA HIS A 17 -8.99 20.45 1.59
C HIS A 17 -8.62 20.68 0.12
N GLY A 18 -9.59 20.54 -0.77
CA GLY A 18 -9.40 20.61 -2.21
C GLY A 18 -8.91 19.29 -2.82
N PRO A 19 -9.20 19.06 -4.12
CA PRO A 19 -8.87 17.82 -4.81
C PRO A 19 -7.37 17.58 -4.91
N GLU A 20 -6.58 18.60 -5.22
CA GLU A 20 -5.12 18.48 -5.37
C GLU A 20 -4.45 18.03 -4.08
N GLN A 21 -4.79 18.69 -2.95
CA GLN A 21 -4.19 18.35 -1.65
C GLN A 21 -4.63 16.96 -1.19
N THR A 22 -5.91 16.60 -1.40
CA THR A 22 -6.42 15.27 -1.03
C THR A 22 -5.77 14.19 -1.90
N HIS A 23 -5.58 14.44 -3.18
CA HIS A 23 -4.87 13.55 -4.09
C HIS A 23 -3.42 13.36 -3.63
N LEU A 24 -2.71 14.44 -3.34
CA LEU A 24 -1.33 14.43 -2.88
C LEU A 24 -1.16 13.52 -1.63
N TRP A 25 -1.98 13.70 -0.61
CA TRP A 25 -1.93 12.89 0.62
C TRP A 25 -2.27 11.41 0.39
N ARG A 26 -3.10 11.10 -0.58
CA ARG A 26 -3.56 9.73 -0.82
C ARG A 26 -2.70 8.95 -1.79
N ARG A 27 -1.98 9.65 -2.66
CA ARG A 27 -1.39 9.01 -3.84
C ARG A 27 0.12 9.23 -3.96
N SER A 28 0.65 10.37 -3.49
CA SER A 28 2.08 10.65 -3.57
C SER A 28 2.91 9.62 -2.81
N PHE A 29 4.16 9.51 -3.22
CA PHE A 29 5.11 8.60 -2.58
C PHE A 29 5.54 9.11 -1.20
N ASP A 30 5.82 10.40 -1.06
CA ASP A 30 6.57 10.95 0.07
C ASP A 30 5.85 12.05 0.87
N VAL A 31 4.60 12.41 0.51
CA VAL A 31 3.83 13.41 1.24
C VAL A 31 2.81 12.75 2.17
N PRO A 32 3.07 12.69 3.49
CA PRO A 32 2.12 12.14 4.43
C PRO A 32 0.92 13.08 4.65
N PRO A 33 -0.26 12.53 5.00
CA PRO A 33 -1.34 13.36 5.54
C PRO A 33 -0.93 13.96 6.89
N PRO A 34 -1.67 14.98 7.39
CA PRO A 34 -1.44 15.49 8.74
C PRO A 34 -1.52 14.37 9.78
N PRO A 35 -0.68 14.39 10.83
CA PRO A 35 -0.73 13.37 11.88
C PRO A 35 -2.07 13.41 12.62
N VAL A 36 -2.58 12.24 13.02
CA VAL A 36 -3.73 12.14 13.89
C VAL A 36 -3.33 12.51 15.33
N ASP A 37 -4.20 13.24 16.03
CA ASP A 37 -3.97 13.59 17.43
C ASP A 37 -3.95 12.35 18.32
N ALA A 38 -3.03 12.31 19.30
CA ALA A 38 -2.87 11.17 20.20
C ALA A 38 -4.11 10.91 21.08
N SER A 39 -4.99 11.91 21.27
CA SER A 39 -6.26 11.76 21.99
C SER A 39 -7.39 11.20 21.11
N SER A 40 -7.19 11.15 19.80
CA SER A 40 -8.20 10.62 18.87
C SER A 40 -8.39 9.11 19.05
N PRO A 41 -9.63 8.59 19.00
CA PRO A 41 -9.88 7.15 18.98
C PRO A 41 -9.26 6.45 17.77
N GLU A 42 -9.00 7.18 16.70
CA GLU A 42 -8.35 6.68 15.47
C GLU A 42 -6.83 6.57 15.61
N HIS A 43 -6.22 7.13 16.65
CA HIS A 43 -4.79 7.01 16.88
C HIS A 43 -4.43 5.58 17.36
N PRO A 44 -3.43 4.91 16.75
CA PRO A 44 -3.08 3.52 17.08
C PRO A 44 -2.74 3.29 18.56
N VAL A 45 -2.29 4.31 19.29
CA VAL A 45 -1.99 4.22 20.73
C VAL A 45 -3.24 3.88 21.56
N ASN A 46 -4.43 4.23 21.06
CA ASN A 46 -5.71 3.99 21.73
C ASN A 46 -6.36 2.66 21.27
N ASP A 47 -5.75 1.94 20.31
CA ASP A 47 -6.24 0.65 19.85
C ASP A 47 -5.72 -0.48 20.74
N PRO A 48 -6.60 -1.26 21.40
CA PRO A 48 -6.20 -2.36 22.27
C PRO A 48 -5.31 -3.42 21.60
N ARG A 49 -5.36 -3.55 20.27
CA ARG A 49 -4.54 -4.50 19.51
C ARG A 49 -3.05 -4.17 19.59
N TYR A 50 -2.70 -2.91 19.77
CA TYR A 50 -1.32 -2.41 19.74
C TYR A 50 -0.77 -2.05 21.13
N ARG A 51 -1.54 -2.27 22.21
CA ARG A 51 -1.15 -1.91 23.59
C ARG A 51 0.17 -2.51 24.09
N SER A 52 0.65 -3.57 23.45
CA SER A 52 1.93 -4.22 23.80
C SER A 52 3.12 -3.61 23.05
N LEU A 53 2.88 -2.70 22.10
CA LEU A 53 3.93 -2.05 21.33
C LEU A 53 4.32 -0.71 21.99
N PRO A 54 5.60 -0.33 21.93
CA PRO A 54 6.02 1.01 22.33
C PRO A 54 5.32 2.09 21.48
N SER A 55 4.95 3.21 22.09
CA SER A 55 4.21 4.27 21.39
C SER A 55 4.98 4.94 20.26
N ASP A 56 6.30 4.93 20.31
CA ASP A 56 7.20 5.51 19.33
C ASP A 56 7.28 4.71 18.01
N VAL A 57 6.83 3.45 18.01
CA VAL A 57 6.72 2.64 16.78
C VAL A 57 5.33 2.70 16.15
N LEU A 58 4.38 3.40 16.79
CA LEU A 58 3.01 3.52 16.28
C LEU A 58 2.86 4.76 15.40
N PRO A 59 2.57 4.62 14.09
CA PRO A 59 2.54 5.77 13.19
C PRO A 59 1.31 6.65 13.43
N ALA A 60 1.52 7.95 13.62
CA ALA A 60 0.43 8.93 13.64
C ALA A 60 -0.02 9.32 12.21
N ALA A 61 0.82 9.13 11.21
CA ALA A 61 0.55 9.26 9.78
C ALA A 61 1.65 8.54 9.01
N GLU A 62 1.35 8.05 7.80
CA GLU A 62 2.33 7.45 6.89
C GLU A 62 2.08 7.94 5.45
N CYS A 63 3.14 8.27 4.74
CA CYS A 63 3.15 8.29 3.27
C CYS A 63 3.54 6.90 2.73
N LEU A 64 3.52 6.72 1.42
CA LEU A 64 3.85 5.42 0.83
C LEU A 64 5.32 5.03 1.05
N ARG A 65 6.24 6.00 1.12
CA ARG A 65 7.65 5.76 1.48
C ARG A 65 7.81 5.10 2.85
N ASP A 66 7.04 5.55 3.84
CA ASP A 66 7.07 4.97 5.18
C ASP A 66 6.52 3.53 5.17
N VAL A 67 5.47 3.30 4.38
CA VAL A 67 4.91 1.95 4.17
C VAL A 67 5.94 1.04 3.50
N VAL A 68 6.67 1.51 2.49
CA VAL A 68 7.78 0.75 1.86
C VAL A 68 8.83 0.39 2.91
N ALA A 69 9.26 1.37 3.71
CA ALA A 69 10.31 1.18 4.71
C ALA A 69 9.95 0.09 5.74
N ARG A 70 8.68 -0.07 6.11
CA ARG A 70 8.24 -1.10 7.07
C ARG A 70 7.82 -2.43 6.42
N VAL A 71 7.48 -2.44 5.13
CA VAL A 71 7.11 -3.67 4.41
C VAL A 71 8.33 -4.45 3.95
N LEU A 72 9.39 -3.76 3.50
CA LEU A 72 10.57 -4.41 2.95
C LEU A 72 11.34 -5.32 3.92
N PRO A 73 11.53 -4.99 5.22
CA PRO A 73 12.10 -5.95 6.17
C PRO A 73 11.29 -7.24 6.20
N TYR A 74 9.96 -7.18 6.26
CA TYR A 74 9.10 -8.36 6.25
C TYR A 74 9.20 -9.16 4.92
N TRP A 75 9.34 -8.45 3.80
CA TRP A 75 9.59 -9.09 2.51
C TRP A 75 10.87 -9.91 2.54
N TYR A 76 11.98 -9.33 3.01
CA TYR A 76 13.28 -9.98 2.99
C TYR A 76 13.44 -11.05 4.07
N ASP A 77 12.85 -10.85 5.23
CA ASP A 77 13.03 -11.75 6.38
C ASP A 77 12.05 -12.92 6.38
N GLU A 78 10.85 -12.73 5.81
CA GLU A 78 9.77 -13.72 5.89
C GLU A 78 9.32 -14.24 4.53
N ILE A 79 9.01 -13.36 3.56
CA ILE A 79 8.39 -13.77 2.30
C ILE A 79 9.42 -14.34 1.34
N ALA A 80 10.51 -13.65 1.07
CA ALA A 80 11.51 -14.06 0.10
C ALA A 80 12.18 -15.41 0.46
N PRO A 81 12.51 -15.70 1.73
CA PRO A 81 13.03 -17.02 2.10
C PRO A 81 12.07 -18.18 1.80
N GLN A 82 10.76 -17.98 1.99
CA GLN A 82 9.77 -19.00 1.68
C GLN A 82 9.67 -19.25 0.17
N LEU A 83 9.75 -18.20 -0.64
CA LEU A 83 9.79 -18.31 -2.10
C LEU A 83 11.07 -19.04 -2.57
N LEU A 84 12.24 -18.73 -1.99
CA LEU A 84 13.51 -19.43 -2.26
C LEU A 84 13.45 -20.91 -1.85
N ALA A 85 12.68 -21.25 -0.81
CA ALA A 85 12.41 -22.62 -0.42
C ALA A 85 11.40 -23.35 -1.34
N GLY A 86 10.95 -22.71 -2.41
CA GLY A 86 10.01 -23.26 -3.40
C GLY A 86 8.54 -23.25 -2.97
N LEU A 87 8.19 -22.50 -1.93
CA LEU A 87 6.80 -22.40 -1.47
C LEU A 87 6.01 -21.39 -2.30
N ASN A 88 4.71 -21.64 -2.43
CA ASN A 88 3.77 -20.65 -2.94
C ASN A 88 3.28 -19.77 -1.77
N VAL A 89 3.49 -18.47 -1.86
CA VAL A 89 3.11 -17.53 -0.81
C VAL A 89 1.93 -16.69 -1.26
N LEU A 90 0.87 -16.64 -0.46
CA LEU A 90 -0.27 -15.76 -0.66
C LEU A 90 -0.14 -14.55 0.26
N VAL A 91 -0.08 -13.35 -0.33
CA VAL A 91 -0.06 -12.08 0.41
C VAL A 91 -1.41 -11.39 0.28
N THR A 92 -2.12 -11.25 1.39
CA THR A 92 -3.35 -10.47 1.48
C THR A 92 -3.13 -9.29 2.40
N ALA A 93 -3.32 -8.07 1.89
CA ALA A 93 -3.03 -6.86 2.64
C ALA A 93 -3.86 -5.66 2.17
N HIS A 94 -3.76 -4.57 2.90
CA HIS A 94 -4.32 -3.28 2.51
C HIS A 94 -3.68 -2.77 1.20
N GLY A 95 -4.47 -2.04 0.38
CA GLY A 95 -4.04 -1.56 -0.93
C GLY A 95 -2.72 -0.79 -0.92
N ASN A 96 -2.45 0.06 0.10
CA ASN A 96 -1.17 0.77 0.18
C ASN A 96 0.01 -0.15 0.53
N SER A 97 -0.18 -1.18 1.35
CA SER A 97 0.86 -2.19 1.59
C SER A 97 1.17 -2.98 0.33
N LEU A 98 0.13 -3.34 -0.45
CA LEU A 98 0.32 -4.00 -1.74
C LEU A 98 0.99 -3.08 -2.76
N ARG A 99 0.64 -1.77 -2.81
CA ARG A 99 1.31 -0.78 -3.67
C ARG A 99 2.79 -0.63 -3.32
N ALA A 100 3.13 -0.62 -2.04
CA ALA A 100 4.51 -0.56 -1.59
C ALA A 100 5.32 -1.78 -2.07
N LEU A 101 4.75 -2.98 -1.92
CA LEU A 101 5.37 -4.21 -2.39
C LEU A 101 5.49 -4.25 -3.93
N LEU A 102 4.44 -3.87 -4.63
CA LEU A 102 4.40 -3.81 -6.09
C LEU A 102 5.44 -2.82 -6.63
N LYS A 103 5.56 -1.63 -6.02
CA LYS A 103 6.60 -0.65 -6.36
C LYS A 103 8.00 -1.27 -6.28
N HIS A 104 8.28 -2.01 -5.22
CA HIS A 104 9.56 -2.69 -5.03
C HIS A 104 9.80 -3.79 -6.06
N LEU A 105 8.81 -4.66 -6.28
CA LEU A 105 8.95 -5.82 -7.16
C LEU A 105 9.07 -5.46 -8.65
N GLU A 106 8.39 -4.39 -9.07
CA GLU A 106 8.32 -3.97 -10.47
C GLU A 106 9.23 -2.77 -10.78
N GLY A 107 9.93 -2.22 -9.78
CA GLY A 107 10.84 -1.10 -9.98
C GLY A 107 10.13 0.19 -10.41
N ILE A 108 8.87 0.39 -9.96
CA ILE A 108 8.05 1.55 -10.33
C ILE A 108 8.65 2.82 -9.69
N SER A 109 8.74 3.91 -10.44
CA SER A 109 9.27 5.18 -9.94
C SER A 109 8.36 5.81 -8.87
N ASP A 110 8.87 6.85 -8.19
CA ASP A 110 8.13 7.58 -7.16
C ASP A 110 6.94 8.36 -7.76
N GLU A 111 7.09 8.81 -9.00
CA GLU A 111 6.06 9.51 -9.75
C GLU A 111 4.98 8.53 -10.26
N GLU A 112 5.42 7.44 -10.89
CA GLU A 112 4.51 6.46 -11.50
C GLU A 112 3.63 5.75 -10.48
N ILE A 113 4.12 5.54 -9.25
CA ILE A 113 3.35 4.83 -8.22
C ILE A 113 2.06 5.58 -7.84
N ALA A 114 1.99 6.88 -8.05
CA ALA A 114 0.79 7.66 -7.81
C ALA A 114 -0.41 7.18 -8.66
N GLU A 115 -0.15 6.74 -9.88
CA GLU A 115 -1.17 6.30 -10.83
C GLU A 115 -1.54 4.81 -10.71
N VAL A 116 -0.79 4.06 -9.91
CA VAL A 116 -1.04 2.62 -9.74
C VAL A 116 -2.29 2.35 -8.92
N ASN A 117 -3.25 1.65 -9.54
CA ASN A 117 -4.49 1.20 -8.92
C ASN A 117 -4.50 -0.32 -8.80
N ILE A 118 -4.78 -0.81 -7.58
CA ILE A 118 -4.91 -2.25 -7.33
C ILE A 118 -6.39 -2.57 -7.15
N PRO A 119 -6.97 -3.39 -8.04
CA PRO A 119 -8.38 -3.75 -7.94
C PRO A 119 -8.60 -4.68 -6.74
N THR A 120 -9.70 -4.46 -6.02
CA THR A 120 -10.08 -5.32 -4.89
C THR A 120 -10.55 -6.68 -5.41
N GLY A 121 -10.04 -7.75 -4.80
CA GLY A 121 -10.46 -9.13 -5.10
C GLY A 121 -9.89 -9.72 -6.39
N ALA A 122 -9.02 -9.00 -7.13
CA ALA A 122 -8.32 -9.53 -8.29
C ALA A 122 -6.90 -9.97 -7.90
N PRO A 123 -6.58 -11.28 -7.90
CA PRO A 123 -5.25 -11.74 -7.55
C PRO A 123 -4.22 -11.33 -8.59
N ARG A 124 -3.10 -10.75 -8.16
CA ARG A 124 -1.93 -10.54 -9.00
C ARG A 124 -0.91 -11.61 -8.70
N ARG A 125 -0.56 -12.42 -9.71
CA ARG A 125 0.45 -13.47 -9.61
C ARG A 125 1.81 -12.91 -10.00
N TYR A 126 2.84 -13.30 -9.24
CA TYR A 126 4.24 -13.14 -9.59
C TYR A 126 4.89 -14.52 -9.73
N ARG A 127 5.73 -14.65 -10.72
CA ARG A 127 6.71 -15.75 -10.81
C ARG A 127 8.08 -15.17 -10.62
N PHE A 128 8.86 -15.85 -9.81
CA PHE A 128 10.23 -15.46 -9.53
C PHE A 128 11.19 -16.46 -10.11
N GLU A 129 12.35 -15.98 -10.48
CA GLU A 129 13.52 -16.79 -10.77
C GLU A 129 14.68 -16.37 -9.85
N GLU A 130 15.57 -17.31 -9.59
CA GLU A 130 16.74 -17.06 -8.78
C GLU A 130 17.76 -16.23 -9.60
N GLY A 131 18.11 -15.08 -9.07
CA GLY A 131 19.16 -14.23 -9.62
C GLY A 131 20.51 -14.54 -9.00
N SER A 132 21.53 -13.75 -9.31
CA SER A 132 22.83 -13.88 -8.71
C SER A 132 22.80 -13.60 -7.20
N GLY A 133 23.44 -14.47 -6.40
CA GLY A 133 23.55 -14.29 -4.95
C GLY A 133 22.23 -14.56 -4.19
N ALA A 134 21.41 -15.51 -4.65
CA ALA A 134 20.12 -15.86 -4.05
C ALA A 134 19.09 -14.69 -4.02
N ALA A 135 19.27 -13.68 -4.87
CA ALA A 135 18.28 -12.63 -5.06
C ALA A 135 17.11 -13.15 -5.90
N LEU A 136 15.88 -12.81 -5.51
CA LEU A 136 14.69 -13.09 -6.30
C LEU A 136 14.50 -12.01 -7.37
N ARG A 137 14.28 -12.42 -8.61
CA ARG A 137 13.93 -11.55 -9.72
C ARG A 137 12.54 -11.91 -10.24
N VAL A 138 11.70 -10.92 -10.50
CA VAL A 138 10.41 -11.15 -11.14
C VAL A 138 10.63 -11.59 -12.59
N ALA A 139 10.21 -12.81 -12.90
CA ALA A 139 10.29 -13.37 -14.25
C ALA A 139 8.98 -13.13 -15.03
N ASP A 140 7.85 -13.11 -14.33
CA ASP A 140 6.52 -12.86 -14.90
C ASP A 140 5.58 -12.30 -13.84
N ALA A 141 4.73 -11.36 -14.24
CA ALA A 141 3.71 -10.78 -13.38
C ALA A 141 2.42 -10.49 -14.16
N GLY A 142 1.27 -10.72 -13.53
CA GLY A 142 -0.02 -10.43 -14.15
C GLY A 142 -1.21 -10.74 -13.25
N TYR A 143 -2.31 -10.09 -13.52
CA TYR A 143 -3.58 -10.39 -12.86
C TYR A 143 -4.18 -11.70 -13.37
N LEU A 144 -4.78 -12.47 -12.46
CA LEU A 144 -5.49 -13.70 -12.78
C LEU A 144 -7.00 -13.41 -12.89
N GLY A 145 -7.65 -13.99 -13.91
CA GLY A 145 -9.07 -13.87 -14.12
C GLY A 145 -9.45 -13.13 -15.41
N ASP A 146 -10.70 -12.71 -15.48
CA ASP A 146 -11.25 -11.95 -16.62
C ASP A 146 -10.61 -10.57 -16.71
N GLN A 147 -9.88 -10.32 -17.78
CA GLN A 147 -9.11 -9.09 -17.97
C GLN A 147 -10.01 -7.84 -18.14
N ASP A 148 -11.18 -8.01 -18.73
CA ASP A 148 -12.14 -6.90 -18.92
C ASP A 148 -12.76 -6.51 -17.57
N ALA A 149 -13.10 -7.50 -16.73
CA ALA A 149 -13.59 -7.27 -15.38
C ALA A 149 -12.52 -6.62 -14.50
N ILE A 150 -11.26 -7.03 -14.63
CA ILE A 150 -10.12 -6.44 -13.91
C ILE A 150 -9.90 -4.99 -14.33
N ALA A 151 -9.91 -4.69 -15.63
CA ALA A 151 -9.77 -3.35 -16.15
C ALA A 151 -10.90 -2.42 -15.66
N ALA A 152 -12.14 -2.91 -15.63
CA ALA A 152 -13.27 -2.18 -15.08
C ALA A 152 -13.12 -1.92 -13.58
N ALA A 153 -12.63 -2.89 -12.80
CA ALA A 153 -12.36 -2.73 -11.39
C ALA A 153 -11.23 -1.73 -11.10
N MET A 154 -10.17 -1.73 -11.92
CA MET A 154 -9.09 -0.73 -11.83
C MET A 154 -9.60 0.68 -12.11
N ALA A 155 -10.43 0.85 -13.15
CA ALA A 155 -11.07 2.12 -13.48
C ALA A 155 -11.98 2.62 -12.35
N ALA A 156 -12.74 1.71 -11.69
CA ALA A 156 -13.56 2.05 -10.54
C ALA A 156 -12.74 2.54 -9.33
N VAL A 157 -11.58 1.92 -9.08
CA VAL A 157 -10.64 2.38 -8.03
C VAL A 157 -10.06 3.75 -8.37
N ALA A 158 -9.69 3.97 -9.63
CA ALA A 158 -9.20 5.26 -10.11
C ALA A 158 -10.26 6.37 -9.96
N ALA A 159 -11.51 6.09 -10.35
CA ALA A 159 -12.62 7.03 -10.19
C ALA A 159 -12.87 7.42 -8.72
N GLN A 160 -12.75 6.46 -7.78
CA GLN A 160 -12.85 6.76 -6.33
C GLN A 160 -11.72 7.66 -5.81
N ALA A 161 -10.57 7.67 -6.48
CA ALA A 161 -9.44 8.51 -6.11
C ALA A 161 -9.50 9.90 -6.76
N GLY A 162 -10.21 10.01 -7.89
CA GLY A 162 -10.33 11.22 -8.72
C GLY A 162 -11.72 11.86 -8.77
N THR A 163 -12.63 11.53 -7.85
CA THR A 163 -13.92 12.24 -7.76
C THR A 163 -13.68 13.72 -7.48
N HIS A 164 -13.87 14.49 -8.53
CA HIS A 164 -13.84 15.94 -8.61
C HIS A 164 -14.98 16.60 -7.84
#